data_ecf7758c599edc9ce79490ebf2e20241
#
_entry.id   ecf7758c599edc9ce79490ebf2e20241
#
_cell.length_a   1.000
_cell.length_b   1.000
_cell.length_c   1.000
_cell.angle_alpha   90.00
_cell.angle_beta   90.00
_cell.angle_gamma   90.00
#
_symmetry.space_group_name_H-M   'P 1'
#
loop_
_entity.id
_entity.type
_entity.pdbx_description
1 polymer ?
#
loop_
_entity_poly.entity_id
_entity_poly.type
_entity_poly.pdbx_seq_one_letter_code
_entity_poly.pdbx_strand_id
1 'polypeptide(L)'
;MMAREYKTQMEAARKGIVTPEIEKVAAKERMTVEELMPLVACGKVAIPANVNHKCLEPEGVGSMLRTKINVNLGVSRDCKDYDVEMQKVMSAIDLGAEAIMDLSSHGNTQPFRQKLTRECPAMIGTVPVYDSVIHYQRDLDTLTAKDFIDVVRLHAQDG
;
A
#
# COMPACT_ATOMS: atom_id res chain seq x y z
N MET A 1 -0.55 -22.83 -11.19
CA MET A 1 -0.88 -21.39 -11.26
C MET A 1 -0.24 -20.85 -12.54
N MET A 2 -1.01 -20.35 -13.51
CA MET A 2 -0.43 -19.74 -14.71
C MET A 2 0.39 -18.49 -14.31
N ALA A 3 1.54 -18.29 -14.96
CA ALA A 3 2.36 -17.11 -14.71
C ALA A 3 1.55 -15.85 -15.05
N ARG A 4 1.61 -14.84 -14.18
CA ARG A 4 0.92 -13.56 -14.38
C ARG A 4 1.51 -12.87 -15.60
N GLU A 5 0.70 -12.54 -16.59
CA GLU A 5 1.15 -11.94 -17.88
C GLU A 5 1.48 -10.44 -17.77
N TYR A 6 1.32 -9.83 -16.60
CA TYR A 6 1.57 -8.42 -16.34
C TYR A 6 2.25 -8.22 -14.98
N LYS A 7 2.97 -7.10 -14.84
CA LYS A 7 3.66 -6.72 -13.60
C LYS A 7 2.90 -5.67 -12.78
N THR A 8 2.14 -4.81 -13.46
CA THR A 8 1.38 -3.72 -12.83
C THR A 8 -0.04 -3.65 -13.37
N GLN A 9 -0.95 -3.02 -12.61
CA GLN A 9 -2.33 -2.79 -13.07
C GLN A 9 -2.36 -1.93 -14.34
N MET A 10 -1.46 -0.94 -14.46
CA MET A 10 -1.32 -0.13 -15.67
C MET A 10 -0.90 -0.99 -16.87
N GLU A 11 0.06 -1.91 -16.69
CA GLU A 11 0.48 -2.81 -17.78
C GLU A 11 -0.66 -3.73 -18.22
N ALA A 12 -1.42 -4.28 -17.25
CA ALA A 12 -2.61 -5.07 -17.54
C ALA A 12 -3.62 -4.27 -18.36
N ALA A 13 -3.96 -3.06 -17.91
CA ALA A 13 -4.90 -2.18 -18.60
C ALA A 13 -4.44 -1.84 -20.04
N ARG A 14 -3.15 -1.56 -20.24
CA ARG A 14 -2.57 -1.31 -21.59
C ARG A 14 -2.62 -2.52 -22.51
N LYS A 15 -2.59 -3.73 -21.94
CA LYS A 15 -2.74 -4.99 -22.69
C LYS A 15 -4.20 -5.43 -22.89
N GLY A 16 -5.17 -4.66 -22.39
CA GLY A 16 -6.58 -5.03 -22.43
C GLY A 16 -6.94 -6.15 -21.44
N ILE A 17 -6.08 -6.44 -20.46
CA ILE A 17 -6.32 -7.49 -19.47
C ILE A 17 -7.11 -6.89 -18.30
N VAL A 18 -8.31 -7.39 -18.08
CA VAL A 18 -9.14 -7.06 -16.93
C VAL A 18 -8.66 -7.89 -15.74
N THR A 19 -8.24 -7.22 -14.67
CA THR A 19 -7.79 -7.89 -13.46
C THR A 19 -8.89 -7.91 -12.39
N PRO A 20 -8.86 -8.84 -11.43
CA PRO A 20 -9.82 -8.84 -10.31
C PRO A 20 -9.81 -7.52 -9.53
N GLU A 21 -8.65 -6.85 -9.44
CA GLU A 21 -8.52 -5.56 -8.79
C GLU A 21 -9.24 -4.45 -9.58
N ILE A 22 -9.13 -4.46 -10.90
CA ILE A 22 -9.86 -3.50 -11.77
C ILE A 22 -11.37 -3.70 -11.66
N GLU A 23 -11.86 -4.95 -11.67
CA GLU A 23 -13.30 -5.25 -11.51
C GLU A 23 -13.82 -4.75 -10.15
N LYS A 24 -13.11 -5.03 -9.07
CA LYS A 24 -13.49 -4.58 -7.72
C LYS A 24 -13.53 -3.04 -7.62
N VAL A 25 -12.52 -2.36 -8.15
CA VAL A 25 -12.48 -0.89 -8.13
C VAL A 25 -13.61 -0.30 -8.97
N ALA A 26 -13.88 -0.83 -10.16
CA ALA A 26 -14.98 -0.37 -11.00
C ALA A 26 -16.33 -0.47 -10.25
N ALA A 27 -16.58 -1.61 -9.60
CA ALA A 27 -17.79 -1.83 -8.80
C ALA A 27 -17.92 -0.85 -7.62
N LYS A 28 -16.81 -0.61 -6.87
CA LYS A 28 -16.79 0.33 -5.74
C LYS A 28 -17.01 1.78 -6.18
N GLU A 29 -16.49 2.16 -7.34
CA GLU A 29 -16.62 3.51 -7.90
C GLU A 29 -17.91 3.71 -8.73
N ARG A 30 -18.75 2.67 -8.85
CA ARG A 30 -20.00 2.68 -9.62
C ARG A 30 -19.80 3.09 -11.09
N MET A 31 -18.71 2.62 -11.67
CA MET A 31 -18.39 2.80 -13.10
C MET A 31 -18.15 1.45 -13.75
N THR A 32 -18.17 1.42 -15.09
CA THR A 32 -17.89 0.18 -15.82
C THR A 32 -16.38 -0.07 -15.92
N VAL A 33 -16.01 -1.31 -16.22
CA VAL A 33 -14.61 -1.66 -16.49
C VAL A 33 -14.08 -0.91 -17.71
N GLU A 34 -14.93 -0.73 -18.73
CA GLU A 34 -14.61 -0.02 -19.98
C GLU A 34 -14.32 1.47 -19.73
N GLU A 35 -14.95 2.08 -18.73
CA GLU A 35 -14.67 3.47 -18.31
C GLU A 35 -13.40 3.57 -17.48
N LEU A 36 -13.13 2.58 -16.61
CA LEU A 36 -11.98 2.59 -15.71
C LEU A 36 -10.67 2.26 -16.43
N MET A 37 -10.68 1.25 -17.31
CA MET A 37 -9.48 0.73 -17.99
C MET A 37 -8.66 1.82 -18.70
N PRO A 38 -9.25 2.75 -19.51
CA PRO A 38 -8.49 3.82 -20.13
C PRO A 38 -7.82 4.77 -19.14
N LEU A 39 -8.45 5.02 -17.98
CA LEU A 39 -7.90 5.89 -16.94
C LEU A 39 -6.68 5.24 -16.27
N VAL A 40 -6.73 3.93 -16.04
CA VAL A 40 -5.58 3.16 -15.50
C VAL A 40 -4.47 3.08 -16.55
N ALA A 41 -4.80 2.79 -17.82
CA ALA A 41 -3.83 2.66 -18.90
C ALA A 41 -3.05 3.94 -19.19
N CYS A 42 -3.68 5.11 -19.07
CA CYS A 42 -3.03 6.41 -19.28
C CYS A 42 -2.42 7.01 -17.98
N GLY A 43 -2.55 6.35 -16.84
CA GLY A 43 -1.97 6.79 -15.57
C GLY A 43 -2.76 7.86 -14.82
N LYS A 44 -4.02 8.12 -15.21
CA LYS A 44 -4.92 9.02 -14.47
C LYS A 44 -5.51 8.38 -13.22
N VAL A 45 -5.49 7.05 -13.15
CA VAL A 45 -5.90 6.26 -11.99
C VAL A 45 -4.81 5.25 -11.66
N ALA A 46 -4.45 5.17 -10.39
CA ALA A 46 -3.60 4.12 -9.83
C ALA A 46 -4.45 3.17 -8.97
N ILE A 47 -4.15 1.88 -9.04
CA ILE A 47 -4.71 0.84 -8.17
C ILE A 47 -3.54 0.17 -7.45
N PRO A 48 -3.22 0.61 -6.22
CA PRO A 48 -2.17 -0.02 -5.41
C PRO A 48 -2.60 -1.43 -5.01
N ALA A 49 -1.85 -2.43 -5.43
CA ALA A 49 -2.16 -3.83 -5.13
C ALA A 49 -0.87 -4.66 -5.12
N ASN A 50 -0.20 -4.73 -3.98
CA ASN A 50 0.95 -5.60 -3.81
C ASN A 50 0.50 -7.08 -3.76
N VAL A 51 1.18 -7.94 -4.51
CA VAL A 51 0.86 -9.38 -4.58
C VAL A 51 1.03 -10.12 -3.24
N ASN A 52 1.80 -9.55 -2.32
CA ASN A 52 2.04 -10.10 -0.99
C ASN A 52 1.00 -9.66 0.04
N HIS A 53 0.24 -8.59 -0.23
CA HIS A 53 -0.87 -8.13 0.61
C HIS A 53 -2.13 -8.96 0.33
N LYS A 54 -2.28 -10.08 1.05
CA LYS A 54 -3.27 -11.13 0.71
C LYS A 54 -4.71 -10.79 1.06
N CYS A 55 -4.93 -9.97 2.08
CA CYS A 55 -6.27 -9.56 2.51
C CYS A 55 -6.73 -8.23 1.86
N LEU A 56 -5.95 -7.68 0.93
CA LEU A 56 -6.25 -6.39 0.30
C LEU A 56 -7.63 -6.39 -0.39
N GLU A 57 -8.43 -5.40 -0.03
CA GLU A 57 -9.60 -4.98 -0.77
C GLU A 57 -9.25 -3.72 -1.58
N PRO A 58 -8.89 -3.87 -2.87
CA PRO A 58 -8.26 -2.82 -3.64
C PRO A 58 -9.15 -1.59 -3.80
N GLU A 59 -8.52 -0.42 -3.81
CA GLU A 59 -9.12 0.87 -4.10
C GLU A 59 -8.40 1.55 -5.26
N GLY A 60 -9.11 2.41 -5.98
CA GLY A 60 -8.52 3.26 -7.00
C GLY A 60 -8.30 4.68 -6.47
N VAL A 61 -7.19 5.30 -6.86
CA VAL A 61 -6.89 6.70 -6.56
C VAL A 61 -6.63 7.45 -7.86
N GLY A 62 -7.37 8.52 -8.10
CA GLY A 62 -7.17 9.34 -9.31
C GLY A 62 -8.42 10.00 -9.85
N SER A 63 -8.34 10.38 -11.11
CA SER A 63 -9.39 11.15 -11.80
C SER A 63 -10.70 10.38 -11.89
N MET A 64 -11.80 11.07 -11.68
CA MET A 64 -13.19 10.56 -11.77
C MET A 64 -13.60 9.60 -10.65
N LEU A 65 -12.72 9.29 -9.70
CA LEU A 65 -13.00 8.43 -8.56
C LEU A 65 -13.35 9.25 -7.31
N ARG A 66 -14.02 8.60 -6.35
CA ARG A 66 -14.28 9.19 -5.02
C ARG A 66 -12.95 9.54 -4.33
N THR A 67 -12.95 10.59 -3.51
CA THR A 67 -11.84 10.89 -2.62
C THR A 67 -11.72 9.78 -1.55
N LYS A 68 -10.52 9.23 -1.37
CA LYS A 68 -10.23 8.22 -0.35
C LYS A 68 -9.70 8.87 0.92
N ILE A 69 -10.11 8.32 2.05
CA ILE A 69 -9.60 8.73 3.35
C ILE A 69 -8.35 7.91 3.68
N ASN A 70 -7.25 8.61 3.89
CA ASN A 70 -5.99 8.02 4.34
C ASN A 70 -5.74 8.39 5.80
N VAL A 71 -5.52 7.39 6.65
CA VAL A 71 -5.24 7.56 8.08
C VAL A 71 -3.76 7.33 8.36
N ASN A 72 -3.13 8.30 8.98
CA ASN A 72 -1.73 8.23 9.39
C ASN A 72 -1.62 7.66 10.81
N LEU A 73 -0.77 6.67 10.99
CA LEU A 73 -0.46 6.04 12.29
C LEU A 73 0.93 5.39 12.22
N GLY A 74 1.34 4.69 13.25
CA GLY A 74 2.61 3.97 13.27
C GLY A 74 3.31 4.07 14.62
N VAL A 75 4.22 3.13 14.88
CA VAL A 75 4.99 3.10 16.12
C VAL A 75 6.02 4.22 16.15
N SER A 76 6.16 4.84 17.33
CA SER A 76 7.05 5.95 17.57
C SER A 76 7.84 5.72 18.88
N ARG A 77 8.72 6.67 19.21
CA ARG A 77 9.43 6.62 20.49
C ARG A 77 8.48 6.62 21.70
N ASP A 78 7.35 7.30 21.56
CA ASP A 78 6.37 7.50 22.65
C ASP A 78 5.26 6.44 22.65
N CYS A 79 5.03 5.77 21.52
CA CYS A 79 4.06 4.67 21.39
C CYS A 79 4.72 3.51 20.66
N LYS A 80 5.06 2.44 21.38
CA LYS A 80 5.80 1.27 20.89
C LYS A 80 4.96 0.00 20.84
N ASP A 81 3.70 0.09 21.24
CA ASP A 81 2.80 -1.05 21.35
C ASP A 81 2.11 -1.31 20.01
N TYR A 82 2.48 -2.42 19.37
CA TYR A 82 1.91 -2.83 18.08
C TYR A 82 0.42 -3.17 18.15
N ASP A 83 -0.06 -3.67 19.29
CA ASP A 83 -1.47 -4.02 19.44
C ASP A 83 -2.33 -2.76 19.58
N VAL A 84 -1.84 -1.74 20.28
CA VAL A 84 -2.47 -0.42 20.33
C VAL A 84 -2.53 0.21 18.94
N GLU A 85 -1.43 0.16 18.16
CA GLU A 85 -1.44 0.66 16.79
C GLU A 85 -2.41 -0.12 15.90
N MET A 86 -2.47 -1.46 16.02
CA MET A 86 -3.45 -2.27 15.27
C MET A 86 -4.91 -1.96 15.65
N GLN A 87 -5.20 -1.66 16.92
CA GLN A 87 -6.52 -1.20 17.34
C GLN A 87 -6.92 0.11 16.63
N LYS A 88 -5.97 1.06 16.49
CA LYS A 88 -6.20 2.29 15.72
C LYS A 88 -6.48 1.99 14.24
N VAL A 89 -5.71 1.05 13.64
CA VAL A 89 -5.94 0.60 12.26
C VAL A 89 -7.37 0.08 12.10
N MET A 90 -7.77 -0.89 12.93
CA MET A 90 -9.10 -1.50 12.82
C MET A 90 -10.21 -0.47 13.06
N SER A 91 -10.03 0.43 14.02
CA SER A 91 -10.99 1.52 14.25
C SER A 91 -11.11 2.46 13.04
N ALA A 92 -9.98 2.76 12.37
CA ALA A 92 -10.01 3.56 11.13
C ALA A 92 -10.77 2.85 10.00
N ILE A 93 -10.57 1.53 9.84
CA ILE A 93 -11.29 0.72 8.86
C ILE A 93 -12.78 0.69 9.15
N ASP A 94 -13.18 0.48 10.40
CA ASP A 94 -14.59 0.48 10.84
C ASP A 94 -15.28 1.83 10.57
N LEU A 95 -14.51 2.93 10.60
CA LEU A 95 -14.97 4.27 10.25
C LEU A 95 -14.90 4.58 8.74
N GLY A 96 -14.48 3.63 7.91
CA GLY A 96 -14.49 3.74 6.45
C GLY A 96 -13.22 4.27 5.83
N ALA A 97 -12.07 4.22 6.51
CA ALA A 97 -10.79 4.55 5.88
C ALA A 97 -10.45 3.53 4.79
N GLU A 98 -10.04 4.01 3.63
CA GLU A 98 -9.65 3.19 2.47
C GLU A 98 -8.13 3.03 2.35
N ALA A 99 -7.36 3.82 3.08
CA ALA A 99 -5.89 3.75 3.09
C ALA A 99 -5.34 4.00 4.50
N ILE A 100 -4.27 3.28 4.82
CA ILE A 100 -3.48 3.47 6.03
C ILE A 100 -2.05 3.83 5.62
N MET A 101 -1.52 4.91 6.20
CA MET A 101 -0.11 5.26 6.05
C MET A 101 0.63 4.87 7.33
N ASP A 102 1.46 3.85 7.25
CA ASP A 102 2.38 3.47 8.32
C ASP A 102 3.59 4.43 8.34
N LEU A 103 3.58 5.33 9.30
CA LEU A 103 4.64 6.30 9.55
C LEU A 103 5.60 5.84 10.67
N SER A 104 5.71 4.54 10.89
CA SER A 104 6.59 3.99 11.91
C SER A 104 8.01 4.52 11.77
N SER A 105 8.55 5.06 12.87
CA SER A 105 9.82 5.76 12.90
C SER A 105 10.72 5.32 14.06
N HIS A 106 10.39 4.22 14.75
CA HIS A 106 11.16 3.77 15.91
C HIS A 106 11.15 2.25 16.07
N GLY A 107 12.28 1.69 16.48
CA GLY A 107 12.45 0.27 16.76
C GLY A 107 12.46 -0.60 15.51
N ASN A 108 12.14 -1.89 15.66
CA ASN A 108 11.99 -2.78 14.51
C ASN A 108 10.58 -2.63 13.92
N THR A 109 10.46 -1.95 12.78
CA THR A 109 9.16 -1.65 12.14
C THR A 109 8.59 -2.84 11.37
N GLN A 110 9.43 -3.80 10.95
CA GLN A 110 9.03 -4.90 10.08
C GLN A 110 7.92 -5.80 10.65
N PRO A 111 7.94 -6.21 11.94
CA PRO A 111 6.85 -7.03 12.48
C PRO A 111 5.50 -6.34 12.45
N PHE A 112 5.45 -5.03 12.68
CA PHE A 112 4.23 -4.25 12.59
C PHE A 112 3.73 -4.17 11.13
N ARG A 113 4.62 -3.88 10.19
CA ARG A 113 4.30 -3.84 8.76
C ARG A 113 3.76 -5.19 8.25
N GLN A 114 4.39 -6.30 8.64
CA GLN A 114 3.92 -7.64 8.31
C GLN A 114 2.55 -7.96 8.93
N LYS A 115 2.29 -7.50 10.15
CA LYS A 115 0.97 -7.64 10.78
C LYS A 115 -0.08 -6.81 10.04
N LEU A 116 0.24 -5.57 9.69
CA LEU A 116 -0.61 -4.69 8.89
C LEU A 116 -1.04 -5.34 7.57
N THR A 117 -0.09 -5.76 6.74
CA THR A 117 -0.37 -6.35 5.42
C THR A 117 -1.06 -7.72 5.47
N ARG A 118 -1.02 -8.38 6.62
CA ARG A 118 -1.74 -9.64 6.84
C ARG A 118 -3.18 -9.43 7.30
N GLU A 119 -3.48 -8.38 8.05
CA GLU A 119 -4.72 -8.23 8.80
C GLU A 119 -5.58 -7.04 8.33
N CYS A 120 -4.98 -5.99 7.74
CA CYS A 120 -5.68 -4.80 7.29
C CYS A 120 -6.07 -4.90 5.81
N PRO A 121 -7.37 -4.78 5.45
CA PRO A 121 -7.81 -4.87 4.06
C PRO A 121 -7.59 -3.58 3.26
N ALA A 122 -7.30 -2.44 3.90
CA ALA A 122 -7.06 -1.17 3.22
C ALA A 122 -5.72 -1.13 2.50
N MET A 123 -5.56 -0.22 1.56
CA MET A 123 -4.26 0.09 0.96
C MET A 123 -3.28 0.53 2.04
N ILE A 124 -2.06 -0.03 2.02
CA ILE A 124 -0.99 0.34 2.95
C ILE A 124 0.06 1.17 2.22
N GLY A 125 0.28 2.38 2.71
CA GLY A 125 1.45 3.20 2.37
C GLY A 125 2.50 3.10 3.47
N THR A 126 3.77 3.18 3.10
CA THR A 126 4.90 3.16 4.05
C THR A 126 5.93 4.22 3.67
N VAL A 127 6.85 4.54 4.59
CA VAL A 127 7.91 5.53 4.35
C VAL A 127 9.29 4.88 4.48
N PRO A 128 9.80 4.23 3.42
CA PRO A 128 11.10 3.53 3.46
C PRO A 128 12.28 4.42 3.88
N VAL A 129 12.20 5.73 3.63
CA VAL A 129 13.27 6.65 4.02
C VAL A 129 13.43 6.74 5.55
N TYR A 130 12.34 6.68 6.31
CA TYR A 130 12.41 6.63 7.77
C TYR A 130 13.00 5.32 8.27
N ASP A 131 12.54 4.22 7.67
CA ASP A 131 12.99 2.88 8.03
C ASP A 131 14.46 2.62 7.64
N SER A 132 14.95 3.28 6.61
CA SER A 132 16.36 3.15 6.20
C SER A 132 17.34 3.58 7.29
N VAL A 133 17.06 4.68 7.98
CA VAL A 133 17.87 5.17 9.12
C VAL A 133 17.85 4.15 10.27
N ILE A 134 16.68 3.60 10.56
CA ILE A 134 16.49 2.62 11.64
C ILE A 134 17.16 1.29 11.29
N HIS A 135 16.96 0.81 10.06
CA HIS A 135 17.46 -0.48 9.59
C HIS A 135 18.99 -0.54 9.59
N TYR A 136 19.64 0.52 9.12
CA TYR A 136 21.11 0.59 9.06
C TYR A 136 21.74 1.19 10.31
N GLN A 137 20.95 1.78 11.22
CA GLN A 137 21.43 2.49 12.41
C GLN A 137 22.51 3.53 12.05
N ARG A 138 22.29 4.28 10.98
CA ARG A 138 23.20 5.29 10.44
C ARG A 138 22.43 6.59 10.16
N ASP A 139 23.17 7.69 10.18
CA ASP A 139 22.61 9.00 9.84
C ASP A 139 22.19 9.06 8.36
N LEU A 140 21.13 9.81 8.08
CA LEU A 140 20.50 9.87 6.76
C LEU A 140 21.48 10.29 5.66
N ASP A 141 22.38 11.22 5.95
CA ASP A 141 23.41 11.75 5.04
C ASP A 141 24.52 10.74 4.70
N THR A 142 24.63 9.65 5.48
CA THR A 142 25.61 8.57 5.25
C THR A 142 25.04 7.41 4.43
N LEU A 143 23.73 7.41 4.17
CA LEU A 143 23.06 6.36 3.42
C LEU A 143 23.25 6.56 1.90
N THR A 144 23.43 5.45 1.19
CA THR A 144 23.58 5.42 -0.26
C THR A 144 22.25 5.11 -0.96
N ALA A 145 22.15 5.38 -2.24
CA ALA A 145 20.98 5.00 -3.05
C ALA A 145 20.67 3.49 -2.96
N LYS A 146 21.73 2.65 -2.85
CA LYS A 146 21.56 1.20 -2.68
C LYS A 146 20.85 0.87 -1.36
N ASP A 147 21.24 1.52 -0.27
CA ASP A 147 20.65 1.29 1.06
C ASP A 147 19.14 1.60 1.03
N PHE A 148 18.72 2.71 0.42
CA PHE A 148 17.30 3.03 0.26
C PHE A 148 16.55 2.00 -0.60
N ILE A 149 17.12 1.57 -1.73
CA ILE A 149 16.50 0.59 -2.60
C ILE A 149 16.35 -0.76 -1.90
N ASP A 150 17.32 -1.18 -1.11
CA ASP A 150 17.26 -2.44 -0.37
C ASP A 150 16.12 -2.40 0.67
N VAL A 151 15.92 -1.27 1.38
CA VAL A 151 14.77 -1.11 2.29
C VAL A 151 13.44 -1.07 1.54
N VAL A 152 13.35 -0.40 0.39
CA VAL A 152 12.15 -0.44 -0.47
C VAL A 152 11.80 -1.88 -0.87
N ARG A 153 12.81 -2.71 -1.18
CA ARG A 153 12.57 -4.13 -1.47
C ARG A 153 12.02 -4.90 -0.28
N LEU A 154 12.53 -4.64 0.92
CA LEU A 154 11.99 -5.25 2.16
C LEU A 154 10.51 -4.90 2.34
N HIS A 155 10.15 -3.61 2.20
CA HIS A 155 8.76 -3.18 2.29
C HIS A 155 7.87 -3.85 1.22
N ALA A 156 8.36 -3.94 -0.01
CA ALA A 156 7.62 -4.60 -1.10
C ALA A 156 7.45 -6.12 -0.89
N GLN A 157 8.39 -6.76 -0.18
CA GLN A 157 8.30 -8.19 0.18
C GLN A 157 7.32 -8.45 1.33
N ASP A 158 7.20 -7.52 2.25
CA ASP A 158 6.29 -7.63 3.38
C ASP A 158 4.81 -7.44 2.97
N GLY A 159 4.53 -6.72 1.87
CA GLY A 159 3.18 -6.55 1.32
C GLY A 159 2.89 -5.08 0.97
#